data_bf70cea6661d6decd4b4d0412cbef9b5
#
_entry.id   bf70cea6661d6decd4b4d0412cbef9b5
#
_cell.length_a   1.000
_cell.length_b   1.000
_cell.length_c   1.000
_cell.angle_alpha   90.00
_cell.angle_beta   90.00
_cell.angle_gamma   90.00
#
_symmetry.space_group_name_H-M   'P 1'
#
loop_
_entity.id
_entity.type
_entity.pdbx_description
1 polymer ?
#
loop_
_entity_poly.entity_id
_entity_poly.type
_entity_poly.pdbx_seq_one_letter_code
_entity_poly.pdbx_strand_id
1 'polypeptide(L)'
;EGMTKDDAVKALNDVGLGYKQVVQSSKTVAKDTVISQGTKAGAKVAKNTQIILTISGGEEVVNTTVPSVTGESESDAREKLESAGFKVSVDYDYSSTVDEGKVIKASPSGSVAQGTTVTITVSRGKQIKNVTMANLVGKTESEARQWLENNGLKANVSYTTSSGTYGYVVSSDYSEGTSVPEGTTVTVTVSHKQEEQTKATEPTKATESTKVTEATKATEAAQN
;
A
#
# COMPACT_ATOMS: atom_id res chain seq x y z
N GLU A 1 24.52 -31.05 -39.90
CA GLU A 1 23.28 -30.69 -39.19
C GLU A 1 23.32 -31.28 -37.79
N GLY A 2 22.76 -30.61 -36.80
CA GLY A 2 22.74 -31.05 -35.41
C GLY A 2 24.06 -30.88 -34.63
N MET A 3 25.14 -30.47 -35.28
CA MET A 3 26.43 -30.17 -34.64
C MET A 3 26.42 -28.75 -34.09
N THR A 4 27.30 -28.48 -33.12
CA THR A 4 27.56 -27.10 -32.74
C THR A 4 28.18 -26.34 -33.93
N LYS A 5 28.01 -25.02 -33.95
CA LYS A 5 28.63 -24.16 -34.97
C LYS A 5 30.13 -24.39 -35.05
N ASP A 6 30.81 -24.45 -33.88
CA ASP A 6 32.26 -24.56 -33.82
C ASP A 6 32.76 -25.92 -34.38
N ASP A 7 32.08 -27.03 -34.06
CA ASP A 7 32.39 -28.34 -34.60
C ASP A 7 32.16 -28.40 -36.11
N ALA A 8 31.06 -27.77 -36.59
CA ALA A 8 30.77 -27.73 -38.03
C ALA A 8 31.81 -26.90 -38.80
N VAL A 9 32.22 -25.77 -38.26
CA VAL A 9 33.27 -24.92 -38.84
C VAL A 9 34.59 -25.65 -38.90
N LYS A 10 34.96 -26.34 -37.79
CA LYS A 10 36.17 -27.15 -37.76
C LYS A 10 36.14 -28.25 -38.82
N ALA A 11 35.04 -28.99 -38.93
CA ALA A 11 34.90 -30.05 -39.90
C ALA A 11 35.02 -29.56 -41.36
N LEU A 12 34.49 -28.37 -41.69
CA LEU A 12 34.64 -27.77 -43.01
C LEU A 12 36.09 -27.34 -43.26
N ASN A 13 36.75 -26.73 -42.31
CA ASN A 13 38.14 -26.31 -42.45
C ASN A 13 39.08 -27.50 -42.62
N ASP A 14 38.86 -28.60 -41.91
CA ASP A 14 39.68 -29.82 -42.00
C ASP A 14 39.66 -30.42 -43.41
N VAL A 15 38.62 -30.19 -44.21
CA VAL A 15 38.52 -30.63 -45.62
C VAL A 15 38.78 -29.51 -46.65
N GLY A 16 39.29 -28.37 -46.21
CA GLY A 16 39.63 -27.20 -47.00
C GLY A 16 38.47 -26.47 -47.64
N LEU A 17 37.31 -26.43 -46.94
CA LEU A 17 36.13 -25.68 -47.31
C LEU A 17 35.99 -24.46 -46.41
N GLY A 18 35.39 -23.38 -46.94
CA GLY A 18 34.98 -22.22 -46.16
C GLY A 18 33.53 -22.33 -45.73
N TYR A 19 33.07 -21.34 -44.94
CA TYR A 19 31.67 -21.25 -44.59
C TYR A 19 31.15 -19.81 -44.60
N LYS A 20 29.83 -19.66 -44.79
CA LYS A 20 29.08 -18.45 -44.62
C LYS A 20 27.94 -18.76 -43.65
N GLN A 21 27.81 -17.92 -42.61
CA GLN A 21 26.78 -18.08 -41.58
C GLN A 21 25.51 -17.32 -41.96
N VAL A 22 24.35 -17.97 -41.75
CA VAL A 22 23.02 -17.35 -41.68
C VAL A 22 22.43 -17.74 -40.33
N VAL A 23 21.90 -16.80 -39.61
CA VAL A 23 21.24 -17.05 -38.31
C VAL A 23 19.74 -17.09 -38.53
N GLN A 24 19.09 -18.11 -37.98
CA GLN A 24 17.64 -18.30 -38.02
C GLN A 24 17.13 -18.68 -36.61
N SER A 25 16.04 -18.06 -36.19
CA SER A 25 15.37 -18.44 -34.93
C SER A 25 14.82 -19.87 -35.03
N SER A 26 14.91 -20.62 -33.94
CA SER A 26 14.35 -21.97 -33.86
C SER A 26 13.88 -22.27 -32.44
N LYS A 27 12.66 -22.83 -32.32
CA LYS A 27 12.12 -23.32 -31.04
C LYS A 27 12.59 -24.74 -30.70
N THR A 28 13.10 -25.47 -31.70
CA THR A 28 13.41 -26.90 -31.58
C THR A 28 14.90 -27.19 -31.61
N VAL A 29 15.69 -26.30 -32.18
CA VAL A 29 17.14 -26.42 -32.26
C VAL A 29 17.81 -25.47 -31.31
N ALA A 30 18.67 -25.98 -30.44
CA ALA A 30 19.38 -25.17 -29.45
C ALA A 30 20.22 -24.07 -30.14
N LYS A 31 20.36 -22.93 -29.46
CA LYS A 31 21.18 -21.81 -29.89
C LYS A 31 22.59 -22.31 -30.26
N ASP A 32 23.18 -21.70 -31.28
CA ASP A 32 24.54 -22.03 -31.83
C ASP A 32 24.68 -23.45 -32.37
N THR A 33 23.58 -24.12 -32.74
CA THR A 33 23.56 -25.42 -33.39
C THR A 33 23.19 -25.27 -34.87
N VAL A 34 23.79 -26.06 -35.74
CA VAL A 34 23.52 -26.05 -37.19
C VAL A 34 22.14 -26.65 -37.48
N ILE A 35 21.23 -25.83 -37.99
CA ILE A 35 19.90 -26.22 -38.45
C ILE A 35 20.02 -26.95 -39.79
N SER A 36 20.72 -26.33 -40.73
CA SER A 36 20.89 -26.88 -42.10
C SER A 36 22.17 -26.37 -42.74
N GLN A 37 22.57 -27.04 -43.79
CA GLN A 37 23.67 -26.62 -44.65
C GLN A 37 23.20 -26.50 -46.11
N GLY A 38 23.69 -25.46 -46.81
CA GLY A 38 23.27 -25.16 -48.20
C GLY A 38 23.76 -26.14 -49.24
N THR A 39 24.76 -26.95 -48.91
CA THR A 39 25.29 -27.99 -49.80
C THR A 39 25.12 -29.33 -49.13
N LYS A 40 24.56 -30.30 -49.86
CA LYS A 40 24.30 -31.65 -49.32
C LYS A 40 25.59 -32.31 -48.84
N ALA A 41 25.54 -32.99 -47.70
CA ALA A 41 26.68 -33.77 -47.20
C ALA A 41 27.11 -34.81 -48.22
N GLY A 42 28.43 -34.96 -48.44
CA GLY A 42 28.99 -35.87 -49.42
C GLY A 42 29.02 -35.34 -50.86
N ALA A 43 28.48 -34.15 -51.15
CA ALA A 43 28.58 -33.53 -52.47
C ALA A 43 30.04 -33.19 -52.82
N LYS A 44 30.45 -33.41 -54.04
CA LYS A 44 31.78 -33.01 -54.56
C LYS A 44 31.75 -31.53 -54.93
N VAL A 45 32.51 -30.70 -54.22
CA VAL A 45 32.65 -29.28 -54.46
C VAL A 45 34.09 -28.87 -54.63
N ALA A 46 34.35 -27.73 -55.27
CA ALA A 46 35.70 -27.23 -55.46
C ALA A 46 36.34 -26.88 -54.13
N LYS A 47 37.66 -26.94 -53.99
CA LYS A 47 38.41 -26.50 -52.83
C LYS A 47 38.11 -25.03 -52.56
N ASN A 48 38.02 -24.61 -51.26
CA ASN A 48 37.66 -23.29 -50.82
C ASN A 48 36.21 -22.87 -51.11
N THR A 49 35.34 -23.80 -51.56
CA THR A 49 33.89 -23.49 -51.68
C THR A 49 33.32 -23.07 -50.35
N GLN A 50 32.55 -21.97 -50.34
CA GLN A 50 31.85 -21.46 -49.17
C GLN A 50 30.53 -22.22 -48.95
N ILE A 51 30.43 -22.96 -47.87
CA ILE A 51 29.22 -23.69 -47.50
C ILE A 51 28.35 -22.78 -46.61
N ILE A 52 27.10 -22.57 -46.99
CA ILE A 52 26.17 -21.82 -46.17
C ILE A 52 25.73 -22.71 -45.01
N LEU A 53 25.97 -22.25 -43.77
CA LEU A 53 25.47 -22.86 -42.55
C LEU A 53 24.35 -22.03 -41.97
N THR A 54 23.16 -22.58 -41.83
CA THR A 54 22.07 -21.96 -41.09
C THR A 54 22.20 -22.37 -39.61
N ILE A 55 22.48 -21.41 -38.76
CA ILE A 55 22.74 -21.61 -37.35
C ILE A 55 21.52 -21.16 -36.57
N SER A 56 21.12 -21.92 -35.56
CA SER A 56 20.05 -21.54 -34.67
C SER A 56 20.45 -20.33 -33.82
N GLY A 57 19.62 -19.29 -33.84
CA GLY A 57 19.68 -18.16 -32.91
C GLY A 57 19.01 -18.45 -31.55
N GLY A 58 18.41 -19.66 -31.41
CA GLY A 58 17.51 -20.00 -30.33
C GLY A 58 16.08 -19.53 -30.61
N GLU A 59 15.24 -19.59 -29.62
CA GLU A 59 13.87 -19.09 -29.72
C GLU A 59 13.85 -17.56 -29.90
N GLU A 60 12.99 -17.10 -30.80
CA GLU A 60 12.78 -15.64 -30.98
C GLU A 60 12.15 -15.04 -29.72
N VAL A 61 12.84 -14.09 -29.12
CA VAL A 61 12.32 -13.35 -27.96
C VAL A 61 11.50 -12.17 -28.45
N VAL A 62 10.19 -12.32 -28.38
CA VAL A 62 9.26 -11.21 -28.62
C VAL A 62 9.18 -10.37 -27.36
N ASN A 63 9.63 -9.10 -27.45
CA ASN A 63 9.50 -8.16 -26.36
C ASN A 63 8.16 -7.43 -26.43
N THR A 64 7.52 -7.28 -25.28
CA THR A 64 6.26 -6.56 -25.10
C THR A 64 6.44 -5.52 -24.00
N THR A 65 5.82 -4.37 -24.16
CA THR A 65 5.86 -3.31 -23.12
C THR A 65 4.93 -3.67 -21.98
N VAL A 66 5.44 -3.66 -20.75
CA VAL A 66 4.66 -3.86 -19.55
C VAL A 66 3.70 -2.67 -19.36
N PRO A 67 2.36 -2.90 -19.34
CA PRO A 67 1.40 -1.83 -19.12
C PRO A 67 1.59 -1.19 -17.74
N SER A 68 1.33 0.12 -17.63
CA SER A 68 1.26 0.77 -16.32
C SER A 68 0.01 0.32 -15.59
N VAL A 69 0.18 -0.15 -14.36
CA VAL A 69 -0.91 -0.64 -13.48
C VAL A 69 -0.87 0.00 -12.09
N THR A 70 0.00 0.98 -11.88
CA THR A 70 0.09 1.70 -10.61
C THR A 70 -1.21 2.44 -10.30
N GLY A 71 -1.73 2.27 -9.10
CA GLY A 71 -3.00 2.85 -8.65
C GLY A 71 -4.25 2.05 -9.06
N GLU A 72 -4.12 1.02 -9.89
CA GLU A 72 -5.22 0.11 -10.23
C GLU A 72 -5.51 -0.87 -9.09
N SER A 73 -6.65 -1.53 -9.11
CA SER A 73 -6.92 -2.64 -8.19
C SER A 73 -6.03 -3.85 -8.52
N GLU A 74 -5.82 -4.75 -7.56
CA GLU A 74 -5.06 -5.99 -7.80
C GLU A 74 -5.66 -6.78 -8.96
N SER A 75 -6.99 -6.92 -9.01
CA SER A 75 -7.70 -7.67 -10.05
C SER A 75 -7.50 -7.06 -11.45
N ASP A 76 -7.69 -5.73 -11.56
CA ASP A 76 -7.58 -5.04 -12.85
C ASP A 76 -6.14 -5.07 -13.37
N ALA A 77 -5.17 -4.87 -12.46
CA ALA A 77 -3.75 -4.95 -12.76
C ALA A 77 -3.35 -6.34 -13.26
N ARG A 78 -3.85 -7.38 -12.61
CA ARG A 78 -3.61 -8.78 -13.00
C ARG A 78 -4.17 -9.05 -14.39
N GLU A 79 -5.45 -8.74 -14.62
CA GLU A 79 -6.11 -8.95 -15.90
C GLU A 79 -5.38 -8.23 -17.04
N LYS A 80 -4.98 -6.99 -16.81
CA LYS A 80 -4.28 -6.16 -17.79
C LYS A 80 -2.90 -6.71 -18.14
N LEU A 81 -2.14 -7.18 -17.17
CA LEU A 81 -0.82 -7.77 -17.37
C LEU A 81 -0.91 -9.14 -18.05
N GLU A 82 -1.85 -9.99 -17.62
CA GLU A 82 -2.07 -11.31 -18.23
C GLU A 82 -2.55 -11.18 -19.68
N SER A 83 -3.44 -10.23 -19.96
CA SER A 83 -3.89 -9.92 -21.34
C SER A 83 -2.75 -9.42 -22.23
N ALA A 84 -1.73 -8.79 -21.66
CA ALA A 84 -0.52 -8.38 -22.36
C ALA A 84 0.51 -9.52 -22.53
N GLY A 85 0.20 -10.74 -22.05
CA GLY A 85 1.03 -11.94 -22.19
C GLY A 85 2.10 -12.09 -21.11
N PHE A 86 1.96 -11.44 -19.95
CA PHE A 86 2.85 -11.59 -18.80
C PHE A 86 2.29 -12.59 -17.79
N LYS A 87 3.19 -13.16 -16.97
CA LYS A 87 2.82 -13.86 -15.75
C LYS A 87 2.80 -12.85 -14.61
N VAL A 88 1.86 -13.00 -13.66
CA VAL A 88 1.73 -12.06 -12.53
C VAL A 88 2.08 -12.76 -11.22
N SER A 89 2.96 -12.13 -10.45
CA SER A 89 3.21 -12.42 -9.05
C SER A 89 2.74 -11.23 -8.21
N VAL A 90 2.25 -11.48 -7.00
CA VAL A 90 1.75 -10.44 -6.11
C VAL A 90 2.53 -10.46 -4.81
N ASP A 91 3.07 -9.31 -4.45
CA ASP A 91 3.63 -9.00 -3.15
C ASP A 91 2.80 -7.92 -2.48
N TYR A 92 2.84 -7.87 -1.15
CA TYR A 92 2.10 -6.87 -0.37
C TYR A 92 3.06 -6.04 0.48
N ASP A 93 2.81 -4.73 0.54
CA ASP A 93 3.57 -3.81 1.37
C ASP A 93 2.66 -2.72 1.96
N TYR A 94 3.09 -2.08 3.04
CA TYR A 94 2.36 -0.95 3.60
C TYR A 94 2.66 0.34 2.83
N SER A 95 1.63 1.17 2.66
CA SER A 95 1.76 2.49 2.05
C SER A 95 0.89 3.50 2.79
N SER A 96 1.45 4.68 3.08
CA SER A 96 0.69 5.81 3.62
C SER A 96 0.08 6.70 2.54
N THR A 97 0.43 6.46 1.26
CA THR A 97 0.04 7.30 0.11
C THR A 97 -0.81 6.55 -0.91
N VAL A 98 -0.80 5.23 -0.87
CA VAL A 98 -1.60 4.37 -1.76
C VAL A 98 -2.61 3.61 -0.92
N ASP A 99 -3.88 3.71 -1.29
CA ASP A 99 -4.98 3.05 -0.59
C ASP A 99 -4.82 1.53 -0.59
N GLU A 100 -5.40 0.89 0.43
CA GLU A 100 -5.43 -0.56 0.56
C GLU A 100 -6.05 -1.22 -0.69
N GLY A 101 -5.44 -2.32 -1.15
CA GLY A 101 -5.86 -3.06 -2.34
C GLY A 101 -5.44 -2.44 -3.68
N LYS A 102 -4.71 -1.31 -3.67
CA LYS A 102 -4.19 -0.66 -4.88
C LYS A 102 -2.73 -0.99 -5.11
N VAL A 103 -2.33 -1.06 -6.38
CA VAL A 103 -0.96 -1.36 -6.79
C VAL A 103 -0.05 -0.16 -6.50
N ILE A 104 0.99 -0.38 -5.71
CA ILE A 104 2.05 0.59 -5.42
C ILE A 104 3.01 0.69 -6.60
N LYS A 105 3.45 -0.47 -7.11
CA LYS A 105 4.43 -0.56 -8.22
C LYS A 105 4.34 -1.91 -8.91
N ALA A 106 4.87 -1.98 -10.13
CA ALA A 106 5.08 -3.22 -10.88
C ALA A 106 6.54 -3.31 -11.32
N SER A 107 7.11 -4.51 -11.31
CA SER A 107 8.49 -4.78 -11.72
C SER A 107 8.61 -6.15 -12.36
N PRO A 108 9.35 -6.29 -13.49
CA PRO A 108 9.99 -5.23 -14.25
C PRO A 108 8.99 -4.31 -14.94
N SER A 109 9.47 -3.13 -15.39
CA SER A 109 8.74 -2.18 -16.23
C SER A 109 9.44 -2.00 -17.57
N GLY A 110 8.78 -1.35 -18.53
CA GLY A 110 9.33 -1.14 -19.86
C GLY A 110 9.15 -2.35 -20.78
N SER A 111 10.04 -2.52 -21.76
CA SER A 111 9.95 -3.59 -22.74
C SER A 111 10.73 -4.81 -22.26
N VAL A 112 10.04 -5.93 -22.07
CA VAL A 112 10.62 -7.21 -21.60
C VAL A 112 10.07 -8.37 -22.42
N ALA A 113 10.73 -9.52 -22.34
CA ALA A 113 10.30 -10.71 -23.05
C ALA A 113 8.86 -11.13 -22.66
N GLN A 114 8.06 -11.48 -23.64
CA GLN A 114 6.73 -12.05 -23.44
C GLN A 114 6.82 -13.31 -22.55
N GLY A 115 5.86 -13.48 -21.64
CA GLY A 115 5.87 -14.56 -20.66
C GLY A 115 6.75 -14.31 -19.43
N THR A 116 7.45 -13.14 -19.36
CA THR A 116 8.15 -12.71 -18.16
C THR A 116 7.18 -12.57 -17.00
N THR A 117 7.62 -12.92 -15.79
CA THR A 117 6.83 -12.67 -14.57
C THR A 117 7.00 -11.22 -14.14
N VAL A 118 5.88 -10.49 -14.06
CA VAL A 118 5.80 -9.15 -13.51
C VAL A 118 5.26 -9.26 -12.09
N THR A 119 6.02 -8.77 -11.13
CA THR A 119 5.60 -8.70 -9.73
C THR A 119 4.93 -7.35 -9.49
N ILE A 120 3.67 -7.37 -9.06
CA ILE A 120 2.96 -6.19 -8.57
C ILE A 120 3.06 -6.15 -7.05
N THR A 121 3.33 -4.97 -6.48
CA THR A 121 3.27 -4.74 -5.03
C THR A 121 1.97 -4.04 -4.73
N VAL A 122 1.12 -4.67 -3.91
CA VAL A 122 -0.22 -4.17 -3.54
C VAL A 122 -0.17 -3.57 -2.14
N SER A 123 -0.82 -2.42 -1.96
CA SER A 123 -0.88 -1.71 -0.68
C SER A 123 -1.74 -2.44 0.33
N ARG A 124 -1.23 -2.57 1.56
CA ARG A 124 -1.98 -2.94 2.78
C ARG A 124 -2.51 -1.72 3.53
N GLY A 125 -2.51 -0.53 2.89
CA GLY A 125 -2.82 0.71 3.57
C GLY A 125 -1.71 1.17 4.51
N LYS A 126 -2.04 2.12 5.37
CA LYS A 126 -1.09 2.66 6.35
C LYS A 126 -0.73 1.59 7.40
N GLN A 127 0.55 1.40 7.64
CA GLN A 127 1.00 0.54 8.73
C GLN A 127 0.58 1.15 10.08
N ILE A 128 -0.28 0.45 10.81
CA ILE A 128 -0.70 0.83 12.15
C ILE A 128 0.27 0.18 13.14
N LYS A 129 0.95 1.00 13.91
CA LYS A 129 1.76 0.54 15.04
C LYS A 129 0.89 0.40 16.27
N ASN A 130 1.20 -0.58 17.11
CA ASN A 130 0.54 -0.74 18.40
C ASN A 130 1.40 -0.14 19.51
N VAL A 131 0.73 0.45 20.48
CA VAL A 131 1.29 1.02 21.70
C VAL A 131 0.88 0.14 22.86
N THR A 132 1.83 -0.23 23.70
CA THR A 132 1.53 -0.93 24.95
C THR A 132 1.19 0.10 26.03
N MET A 133 0.00 -0.01 26.61
CA MET A 133 -0.49 0.91 27.63
C MET A 133 0.33 0.83 28.91
N ALA A 134 0.72 1.99 29.42
CA ALA A 134 1.26 2.11 30.77
C ALA A 134 0.14 2.24 31.80
N ASN A 135 0.47 2.04 33.08
CA ASN A 135 -0.44 2.39 34.16
C ASN A 135 -0.62 3.91 34.25
N LEU A 136 -1.82 4.38 33.93
CA LEU A 136 -2.17 5.79 34.02
C LEU A 136 -2.90 6.13 35.34
N VAL A 137 -3.40 5.14 36.07
CA VAL A 137 -4.08 5.35 37.35
C VAL A 137 -3.10 5.92 38.38
N GLY A 138 -3.53 6.96 39.08
CA GLY A 138 -2.70 7.68 40.07
C GLY A 138 -1.79 8.76 39.47
N LYS A 139 -1.69 8.90 38.13
CA LYS A 139 -1.04 10.04 37.49
C LYS A 139 -1.95 11.26 37.48
N THR A 140 -1.37 12.43 37.41
CA THR A 140 -2.15 13.67 37.18
C THR A 140 -2.75 13.66 35.77
N GLU A 141 -3.80 14.44 35.56
CA GLU A 141 -4.40 14.61 34.22
C GLU A 141 -3.34 15.00 33.16
N SER A 142 -2.48 15.96 33.53
CA SER A 142 -1.43 16.45 32.61
C SER A 142 -0.45 15.37 32.22
N GLU A 143 0.03 14.58 33.19
CA GLU A 143 0.97 13.47 32.93
C GLU A 143 0.32 12.38 32.09
N ALA A 144 -0.96 12.06 32.32
CA ALA A 144 -1.68 11.07 31.55
C ALA A 144 -1.88 11.53 30.09
N ARG A 145 -2.29 12.78 29.87
CA ARG A 145 -2.41 13.37 28.54
C ARG A 145 -1.08 13.35 27.79
N GLN A 146 -0.03 13.85 28.43
CA GLN A 146 1.30 13.90 27.85
C GLN A 146 1.82 12.51 27.47
N TRP A 147 1.60 11.52 28.34
CA TRP A 147 2.00 10.16 28.05
C TRP A 147 1.26 9.60 26.83
N LEU A 148 -0.06 9.79 26.76
CA LEU A 148 -0.87 9.34 25.61
C LEU A 148 -0.44 10.01 24.31
N GLU A 149 -0.27 11.32 24.30
CA GLU A 149 0.15 12.10 23.12
C GLU A 149 1.56 11.70 22.66
N ASN A 150 2.51 11.56 23.58
CA ASN A 150 3.89 11.14 23.26
C ASN A 150 3.95 9.72 22.64
N ASN A 151 2.96 8.89 22.91
CA ASN A 151 2.84 7.55 22.35
C ASN A 151 1.87 7.48 21.16
N GLY A 152 1.48 8.63 20.58
CA GLY A 152 0.61 8.68 19.40
C GLY A 152 -0.84 8.31 19.66
N LEU A 153 -1.29 8.33 20.92
CA LEU A 153 -2.67 8.08 21.32
C LEU A 153 -3.41 9.42 21.54
N LYS A 154 -4.74 9.40 21.44
CA LYS A 154 -5.57 10.58 21.71
C LYS A 154 -6.13 10.48 23.11
N ALA A 155 -6.00 11.55 23.89
CA ALA A 155 -6.56 11.62 25.24
C ALA A 155 -7.99 12.16 25.19
N ASN A 156 -8.94 11.43 25.78
CA ASN A 156 -10.26 11.90 26.15
C ASN A 156 -10.35 11.89 27.68
N VAL A 157 -10.78 12.98 28.27
CA VAL A 157 -10.88 13.07 29.75
C VAL A 157 -12.33 13.21 30.16
N SER A 158 -12.74 12.33 31.03
CA SER A 158 -13.99 12.40 31.78
C SER A 158 -13.69 12.72 33.25
N TYR A 159 -14.65 13.25 33.96
CA TYR A 159 -14.50 13.62 35.37
C TYR A 159 -15.48 12.87 36.23
N THR A 160 -15.03 12.47 37.42
CA THR A 160 -15.89 11.89 38.45
C THR A 160 -15.69 12.62 39.77
N THR A 161 -16.77 12.78 40.55
CA THR A 161 -16.67 13.38 41.87
C THR A 161 -15.98 12.45 42.86
N SER A 162 -15.10 12.98 43.68
CA SER A 162 -14.37 12.24 44.72
C SER A 162 -14.36 13.00 46.00
N SER A 163 -14.29 12.29 47.14
CA SER A 163 -14.13 12.87 48.47
C SER A 163 -12.68 13.01 48.93
N GLY A 164 -11.73 12.58 48.05
CA GLY A 164 -10.30 12.53 48.35
C GLY A 164 -9.45 13.50 47.56
N THR A 165 -8.35 13.00 47.00
CA THR A 165 -7.38 13.78 46.20
C THR A 165 -7.97 14.08 44.82
N TYR A 166 -7.83 15.31 44.34
CA TYR A 166 -8.38 15.80 43.08
C TYR A 166 -7.29 15.92 41.99
N GLY A 167 -7.68 15.83 40.73
CA GLY A 167 -6.79 16.01 39.58
C GLY A 167 -5.97 14.75 39.19
N TYR A 168 -6.32 13.61 39.76
CA TYR A 168 -5.63 12.34 39.46
C TYR A 168 -6.54 11.38 38.70
N VAL A 169 -5.96 10.61 37.84
CA VAL A 169 -6.64 9.53 37.09
C VAL A 169 -7.07 8.43 38.05
N VAL A 170 -8.36 8.15 38.10
CA VAL A 170 -8.94 7.08 38.92
C VAL A 170 -9.23 5.80 38.09
N SER A 171 -9.42 5.95 36.78
CA SER A 171 -9.58 4.81 35.86
C SER A 171 -9.19 5.18 34.42
N SER A 172 -8.91 4.16 33.64
CA SER A 172 -8.70 4.23 32.19
C SER A 172 -9.49 3.10 31.53
N ASP A 173 -9.98 3.32 30.31
CA ASP A 173 -10.69 2.32 29.53
C ASP A 173 -9.76 1.18 29.03
N TYR A 174 -8.45 1.43 29.03
CA TYR A 174 -7.43 0.40 28.75
C TYR A 174 -6.52 0.20 29.96
N SER A 175 -6.33 -1.05 30.35
CA SER A 175 -5.42 -1.42 31.43
C SER A 175 -3.96 -1.39 31.01
N GLU A 176 -3.06 -1.31 31.98
CA GLU A 176 -1.62 -1.52 31.77
C GLU A 176 -1.33 -2.82 31.03
N GLY A 177 -0.39 -2.77 30.08
CA GLY A 177 0.01 -3.93 29.25
C GLY A 177 -0.92 -4.20 28.05
N THR A 178 -2.07 -3.51 27.94
CA THR A 178 -2.94 -3.65 26.77
C THR A 178 -2.27 -3.08 25.54
N SER A 179 -2.29 -3.82 24.43
CA SER A 179 -1.79 -3.36 23.12
C SER A 179 -2.92 -2.66 22.36
N VAL A 180 -2.77 -1.37 22.09
CA VAL A 180 -3.75 -0.55 21.36
C VAL A 180 -3.14 0.07 20.12
N PRO A 181 -3.90 0.19 19.01
CA PRO A 181 -3.41 0.85 17.79
C PRO A 181 -3.06 2.32 18.02
N GLU A 182 -1.98 2.80 17.41
CA GLU A 182 -1.64 4.22 17.33
C GLU A 182 -2.82 5.03 16.74
N GLY A 183 -3.13 6.18 17.34
CA GLY A 183 -4.27 7.02 16.96
C GLY A 183 -5.56 6.69 17.72
N THR A 184 -5.58 5.60 18.53
CA THR A 184 -6.73 5.26 19.37
C THR A 184 -7.00 6.36 20.39
N THR A 185 -8.29 6.66 20.62
CA THR A 185 -8.71 7.56 21.68
C THR A 185 -8.84 6.76 22.98
N VAL A 186 -8.08 7.15 23.99
CA VAL A 186 -8.09 6.55 25.33
C VAL A 186 -8.82 7.50 26.27
N THR A 187 -9.84 6.99 26.94
CA THR A 187 -10.58 7.75 27.95
C THR A 187 -9.99 7.50 29.32
N VAL A 188 -9.55 8.56 29.97
CA VAL A 188 -9.14 8.55 31.37
C VAL A 188 -10.17 9.31 32.21
N THR A 189 -10.54 8.73 33.33
CA THR A 189 -11.44 9.39 34.31
C THR A 189 -10.62 10.02 35.41
N VAL A 190 -10.81 11.30 35.60
CA VAL A 190 -10.06 12.11 36.57
C VAL A 190 -10.96 12.49 37.75
N SER A 191 -10.41 12.41 38.95
CA SER A 191 -11.10 12.86 40.18
C SER A 191 -11.29 14.35 40.19
N HIS A 192 -12.50 14.83 40.46
CA HIS A 192 -12.85 16.22 40.55
C HIS A 192 -13.52 16.53 41.89
N LYS A 193 -13.34 17.76 42.43
CA LYS A 193 -14.02 18.20 43.64
C LYS A 193 -15.51 18.38 43.36
N GLN A 194 -16.34 17.82 44.22
CA GLN A 194 -17.76 18.11 44.17
C GLN A 194 -17.95 19.60 44.51
N GLU A 195 -18.43 20.42 43.57
CA GLU A 195 -18.90 21.75 43.91
C GLU A 195 -20.13 21.59 44.81
N GLU A 196 -20.07 22.10 46.07
CA GLU A 196 -21.25 22.25 46.87
C GLU A 196 -22.21 23.14 46.09
N GLN A 197 -23.35 22.57 45.67
CA GLN A 197 -24.48 23.37 45.24
C GLN A 197 -24.83 24.29 46.43
N THR A 198 -24.37 25.51 46.39
CA THR A 198 -24.91 26.55 47.24
C THR A 198 -26.41 26.64 46.97
N LYS A 199 -27.17 26.06 47.88
CA LYS A 199 -28.62 26.15 47.96
C LYS A 199 -28.99 27.59 47.73
N ALA A 200 -29.55 27.90 46.56
CA ALA A 200 -30.12 29.19 46.30
C ALA A 200 -31.16 29.45 47.42
N THR A 201 -30.83 30.34 48.31
CA THR A 201 -31.74 30.85 49.29
C THR A 201 -32.88 31.53 48.54
N GLU A 202 -34.05 30.92 48.65
CA GLU A 202 -35.33 31.44 48.20
C GLU A 202 -35.50 32.92 48.68
N PRO A 203 -35.80 33.87 47.77
CA PRO A 203 -36.07 35.21 48.23
C PRO A 203 -37.39 35.20 48.97
N THR A 204 -37.32 35.52 50.24
CA THR A 204 -38.43 35.78 51.21
C THR A 204 -39.42 36.73 50.57
N LYS A 205 -40.65 36.26 50.46
CA LYS A 205 -41.86 37.00 50.12
C LYS A 205 -42.05 38.20 51.05
N ALA A 206 -41.79 39.38 50.54
CA ALA A 206 -42.25 40.58 51.18
C ALA A 206 -43.65 40.90 50.66
N THR A 207 -44.62 40.74 51.59
CA THR A 207 -45.97 41.18 51.48
C THR A 207 -46.03 42.71 51.74
N GLU A 208 -46.78 43.41 50.97
CA GLU A 208 -47.72 44.49 51.32
C GLU A 208 -47.75 45.55 50.22
N SER A 209 -48.84 45.65 49.66
CA SER A 209 -50.11 46.31 49.93
C SER A 209 -50.28 47.69 49.26
N THR A 210 -51.33 47.71 48.45
CA THR A 210 -52.21 48.84 48.12
C THR A 210 -51.66 50.11 47.43
N LYS A 211 -52.14 50.49 46.28
CA LYS A 211 -53.39 51.25 46.08
C LYS A 211 -53.57 51.68 44.62
N VAL A 212 -54.69 51.28 44.09
CA VAL A 212 -55.61 51.95 43.19
C VAL A 212 -55.23 53.36 42.65
N THR A 213 -55.26 53.54 41.34
CA THR A 213 -56.20 54.44 40.61
C THR A 213 -55.84 54.36 39.09
N GLU A 214 -56.68 53.81 38.30
CA GLU A 214 -57.57 54.41 37.30
C GLU A 214 -56.98 55.47 36.37
N ALA A 215 -56.90 55.27 35.16
CA ALA A 215 -57.79 55.75 34.08
C ALA A 215 -57.10 55.87 32.73
N THR A 216 -57.82 55.33 31.82
CA THR A 216 -58.19 55.81 30.48
C THR A 216 -57.15 55.93 29.37
N LYS A 217 -57.43 55.11 28.45
CA LYS A 217 -57.99 55.39 27.10
C LYS A 217 -57.02 55.72 25.96
N ALA A 218 -57.14 54.92 25.10
CA ALA A 218 -57.46 55.12 23.65
C ALA A 218 -56.32 55.28 22.63
N THR A 219 -56.49 54.42 21.71
CA THR A 219 -56.73 54.63 20.30
C THR A 219 -55.45 54.77 19.44
N GLU A 220 -55.33 53.79 18.65
CA GLU A 220 -55.57 53.67 17.20
C GLU A 220 -54.38 53.98 16.29
N ALA A 221 -54.21 53.02 15.52
CA ALA A 221 -54.18 52.98 14.08
C ALA A 221 -52.84 53.17 13.38
N ALA A 222 -52.51 52.15 12.75
CA ALA A 222 -52.51 51.93 11.30
C ALA A 222 -51.31 52.39 10.50
N GLN A 223 -50.88 51.42 9.76
CA GLN A 223 -50.40 51.52 8.37
C GLN A 223 -49.08 52.25 8.08
N ASN A 224 -48.11 51.57 7.65
CA ASN A 224 -47.91 51.21 6.24
C ASN A 224 -46.84 50.14 6.10
#